data_215a05af4a8edfd90b0c5e4a022de924
#
_entry.id   215a05af4a8edfd90b0c5e4a022de924
#
_cell.length_a   1.000
_cell.length_b   1.000
_cell.length_c   1.000
_cell.angle_alpha   90.00
_cell.angle_beta   90.00
_cell.angle_gamma   90.00
#
_symmetry.space_group_name_H-M   'P 1'
#
loop_
_entity.id
_entity.type
_entity.pdbx_description
1 polymer ?
#
loop_
_entity_poly.entity_id
_entity_poly.type
_entity_poly.pdbx_seq_one_letter_code
_entity_poly.pdbx_strand_id
1 'polypeptide(L)'
;MIDKKLLALLGHNKKYIFYAVGLMIVGLFANLAITASICYAIQYAAEYTSSGSNAQGFILPAVIVIIAMAIRYVTSRSIGDLKDTLGRNVKKDLRQKIYDKIIKLGVRTTDNMSMAGLTQLSMEGVEQLDLYYSAYIPQFFYAMIAPIILFIVTVRINWAVALVLLACVPLIPMSIIAVSRYAKKIFAKYWGKYTSMGDSFLDSVQGLKELKIFQADAAQNIKMNETSEEFRKITMKVLVMQLASTTIMDMVAYGGAGLGIALTIHAVVNGSLSAYAALFLILVAVDFFLPLRAFGSAFHIAMNGASAGNKILSLLAQSDPVWGNETVSGTEITVKDITFSYDGKRDVLKHASMNFGSTGMCAIVGESGSGKSTVINLLLGAYHPQQGSILVGNIPLETLSRESYYSHISVVSYNTYIFNETIRQNFMLAKDNVTDEEIYSALKKVNLYDFIIDNGGLDKVITEDAANISGGQKQRLALAINLVADKDIYIFDEATSNIDIESEAIIMNNIKELSKEKSVIVISHRLANVIAADTIYYIEDGEVKEHGTHNELMNMHEGYAKLYTTQKKLEEGYTEVIA
;
A
#
# COMPACT_ATOMS: atom_id res chain seq x y z
N MET A 1 -17.39 7.48 -14.38
CA MET A 1 -18.12 7.15 -13.15
C MET A 1 -17.65 5.81 -12.58
N ILE A 2 -17.69 4.71 -13.29
CA ILE A 2 -17.14 3.43 -12.84
C ILE A 2 -15.83 3.14 -13.59
N ASP A 3 -14.74 2.86 -12.87
CA ASP A 3 -13.47 2.48 -13.46
C ASP A 3 -13.46 0.97 -13.78
N LYS A 4 -13.28 0.64 -15.08
CA LYS A 4 -13.25 -0.76 -15.55
C LYS A 4 -12.08 -1.55 -14.95
N LYS A 5 -10.94 -0.89 -14.68
CA LYS A 5 -9.76 -1.53 -14.09
C LYS A 5 -10.03 -1.92 -12.63
N LEU A 6 -10.69 -1.04 -11.87
CA LEU A 6 -11.11 -1.34 -10.51
C LEU A 6 -12.14 -2.47 -10.47
N LEU A 7 -13.12 -2.48 -11.41
CA LEU A 7 -14.06 -3.60 -11.51
C LEU A 7 -13.39 -4.95 -11.83
N ALA A 8 -12.28 -4.93 -12.54
CA ALA A 8 -11.53 -6.15 -12.82
C ALA A 8 -10.91 -6.77 -11.56
N LEU A 9 -10.51 -5.95 -10.57
CA LEU A 9 -9.95 -6.42 -9.31
C LEU A 9 -10.92 -7.29 -8.49
N LEU A 10 -12.24 -7.09 -8.66
CA LEU A 10 -13.28 -7.86 -7.95
C LEU A 10 -13.32 -9.35 -8.30
N GLY A 11 -12.86 -9.74 -9.49
CA GLY A 11 -12.88 -11.13 -9.91
C GLY A 11 -14.25 -11.80 -9.74
N HIS A 12 -14.31 -12.88 -8.98
CA HIS A 12 -15.53 -13.65 -8.70
C HIS A 12 -16.51 -12.95 -7.74
N ASN A 13 -16.09 -11.91 -7.03
CA ASN A 13 -16.91 -11.20 -6.05
C ASN A 13 -18.00 -10.33 -6.68
N LYS A 14 -17.99 -10.13 -8.03
CA LYS A 14 -19.02 -9.38 -8.77
C LYS A 14 -20.44 -9.91 -8.54
N LYS A 15 -20.62 -11.19 -8.31
CA LYS A 15 -21.93 -11.83 -8.06
C LYS A 15 -22.68 -11.20 -6.87
N TYR A 16 -21.97 -10.82 -5.81
CA TYR A 16 -22.58 -10.22 -4.62
C TYR A 16 -23.21 -8.85 -4.93
N ILE A 17 -22.61 -8.10 -5.87
CA ILE A 17 -23.17 -6.82 -6.33
C ILE A 17 -24.51 -7.06 -7.03
N PHE A 18 -24.59 -8.04 -7.95
CA PHE A 18 -25.82 -8.35 -8.66
C PHE A 18 -26.92 -8.84 -7.71
N TYR A 19 -26.59 -9.70 -6.75
CA TYR A 19 -27.54 -10.14 -5.73
C TYR A 19 -28.05 -8.98 -4.85
N ALA A 20 -27.14 -8.09 -4.43
CA ALA A 20 -27.53 -6.91 -3.66
C ALA A 20 -28.48 -5.99 -4.44
N VAL A 21 -28.19 -5.74 -5.73
CA VAL A 21 -29.07 -4.94 -6.61
C VAL A 21 -30.42 -5.64 -6.79
N GLY A 22 -30.45 -6.94 -7.00
CA GLY A 22 -31.69 -7.73 -7.09
C GLY A 22 -32.55 -7.61 -5.84
N LEU A 23 -31.96 -7.73 -4.65
CA LEU A 23 -32.66 -7.55 -3.38
C LEU A 23 -33.15 -6.11 -3.16
N MET A 24 -32.38 -5.10 -3.62
CA MET A 24 -32.85 -3.71 -3.60
C MET A 24 -34.08 -3.52 -4.46
N ILE A 25 -34.14 -4.15 -5.63
CA ILE A 25 -35.32 -4.12 -6.52
C ILE A 25 -36.53 -4.82 -5.86
N VAL A 26 -36.33 -5.98 -5.22
CA VAL A 26 -37.40 -6.65 -4.45
C VAL A 26 -37.91 -5.73 -3.33
N GLY A 27 -36.99 -5.06 -2.62
CA GLY A 27 -37.35 -4.06 -1.61
C GLY A 27 -38.17 -2.89 -2.17
N LEU A 28 -37.87 -2.45 -3.41
CA LEU A 28 -38.65 -1.41 -4.10
C LEU A 28 -40.08 -1.88 -4.38
N PHE A 29 -40.27 -3.09 -4.90
CA PHE A 29 -41.61 -3.65 -5.11
C PHE A 29 -42.40 -3.79 -3.81
N ALA A 30 -41.74 -4.24 -2.74
CA ALA A 30 -42.39 -4.29 -1.42
C ALA A 30 -42.81 -2.89 -0.93
N ASN A 31 -41.99 -1.84 -1.16
CA ASN A 31 -42.34 -0.47 -0.85
C ASN A 31 -43.58 0.01 -1.65
N LEU A 32 -43.59 -0.28 -2.95
CA LEU A 32 -44.76 0.03 -3.81
C LEU A 32 -46.03 -0.68 -3.34
N ALA A 33 -45.94 -1.93 -2.91
CA ALA A 33 -47.06 -2.69 -2.36
C ALA A 33 -47.57 -2.06 -1.06
N ILE A 34 -46.71 -1.61 -0.16
CA ILE A 34 -47.08 -0.89 1.06
C ILE A 34 -47.81 0.41 0.68
N THR A 35 -47.23 1.21 -0.22
CA THR A 35 -47.83 2.50 -0.65
C THR A 35 -49.21 2.29 -1.28
N ALA A 36 -49.35 1.31 -2.18
CA ALA A 36 -50.60 0.99 -2.81
C ALA A 36 -51.66 0.53 -1.80
N SER A 37 -51.27 -0.30 -0.84
CA SER A 37 -52.17 -0.79 0.21
C SER A 37 -52.65 0.30 1.15
N ILE A 38 -51.75 1.26 1.50
CA ILE A 38 -52.13 2.44 2.29
C ILE A 38 -53.12 3.30 1.53
N CYS A 39 -52.88 3.59 0.24
CA CYS A 39 -53.78 4.36 -0.58
C CYS A 39 -55.18 3.70 -0.71
N TYR A 40 -55.18 2.37 -0.92
CA TYR A 40 -56.41 1.61 -0.96
C TYR A 40 -57.19 1.66 0.37
N ALA A 41 -56.47 1.49 1.50
CA ALA A 41 -57.10 1.57 2.82
C ALA A 41 -57.71 2.95 3.10
N ILE A 42 -57.08 4.05 2.67
CA ILE A 42 -57.59 5.42 2.80
C ILE A 42 -58.82 5.61 1.94
N GLN A 43 -58.81 5.15 0.70
CA GLN A 43 -59.99 5.21 -0.18
C GLN A 43 -61.16 4.43 0.43
N TYR A 44 -60.91 3.18 0.86
CA TYR A 44 -61.89 2.32 1.49
C TYR A 44 -62.47 2.95 2.77
N ALA A 45 -61.64 3.64 3.58
CA ALA A 45 -62.11 4.37 4.75
C ALA A 45 -63.09 5.50 4.39
N ALA A 46 -62.80 6.23 3.30
CA ALA A 46 -63.71 7.31 2.81
C ALA A 46 -65.05 6.73 2.30
N GLU A 47 -65.02 5.61 1.61
CA GLU A 47 -66.24 4.90 1.17
C GLU A 47 -67.03 4.30 2.35
N TYR A 48 -66.35 3.74 3.35
CA TYR A 48 -66.94 3.20 4.58
C TYR A 48 -67.72 4.26 5.36
N THR A 49 -67.18 5.48 5.48
CA THR A 49 -67.85 6.57 6.17
C THR A 49 -69.08 7.12 5.42
N SER A 50 -69.10 6.96 4.09
CA SER A 50 -70.23 7.46 3.25
C SER A 50 -71.31 6.42 2.99
N SER A 51 -70.99 5.11 2.94
CA SER A 51 -71.94 4.06 2.50
C SER A 51 -72.19 2.96 3.53
N GLY A 52 -71.54 2.98 4.73
CA GLY A 52 -71.74 1.98 5.78
C GLY A 52 -71.24 0.56 5.38
N SER A 53 -70.21 0.48 4.52
CA SER A 53 -69.63 -0.76 4.03
C SER A 53 -69.02 -1.64 5.17
N ASN A 54 -68.77 -2.92 4.93
CA ASN A 54 -68.30 -3.85 5.96
C ASN A 54 -66.79 -3.63 6.28
N ALA A 55 -66.41 -3.65 7.57
CA ALA A 55 -65.01 -3.49 8.02
C ALA A 55 -64.03 -4.54 7.46
N GLN A 56 -64.50 -5.62 6.85
CA GLN A 56 -63.68 -6.69 6.27
C GLN A 56 -62.75 -6.21 5.13
N GLY A 57 -63.08 -5.08 4.45
CA GLY A 57 -62.24 -4.51 3.38
C GLY A 57 -60.85 -4.00 3.83
N PHE A 58 -60.64 -3.80 5.14
CA PHE A 58 -59.35 -3.41 5.68
C PHE A 58 -58.38 -4.60 5.89
N ILE A 59 -58.90 -5.84 5.90
CA ILE A 59 -58.08 -7.04 6.19
C ILE A 59 -57.04 -7.25 5.10
N LEU A 60 -57.43 -7.20 3.82
CA LEU A 60 -56.54 -7.45 2.69
C LEU A 60 -55.34 -6.47 2.65
N PRO A 61 -55.54 -5.15 2.68
CA PRO A 61 -54.43 -4.19 2.68
C PRO A 61 -53.54 -4.34 3.93
N ALA A 62 -54.10 -4.64 5.10
CA ALA A 62 -53.31 -4.88 6.32
C ALA A 62 -52.43 -6.11 6.19
N VAL A 63 -52.94 -7.22 5.64
CA VAL A 63 -52.14 -8.43 5.39
C VAL A 63 -51.03 -8.16 4.38
N ILE A 64 -51.31 -7.43 3.28
CA ILE A 64 -50.30 -7.06 2.29
C ILE A 64 -49.18 -6.21 2.92
N VAL A 65 -49.52 -5.23 3.75
CA VAL A 65 -48.54 -4.38 4.45
C VAL A 65 -47.65 -5.22 5.36
N ILE A 66 -48.23 -6.14 6.15
CA ILE A 66 -47.44 -7.02 7.05
C ILE A 66 -46.46 -7.87 6.25
N ILE A 67 -46.93 -8.52 5.18
CA ILE A 67 -46.08 -9.36 4.31
C ILE A 67 -44.99 -8.51 3.65
N ALA A 68 -45.31 -7.35 3.11
CA ALA A 68 -44.36 -6.44 2.46
C ALA A 68 -43.33 -5.88 3.45
N MET A 69 -43.71 -5.59 4.71
CA MET A 69 -42.79 -5.22 5.79
C MET A 69 -41.85 -6.36 6.12
N ALA A 70 -42.34 -7.60 6.22
CA ALA A 70 -41.50 -8.78 6.43
C ALA A 70 -40.47 -8.97 5.28
N ILE A 71 -40.93 -8.82 4.02
CA ILE A 71 -40.04 -8.88 2.85
C ILE A 71 -38.99 -7.76 2.93
N ARG A 72 -39.34 -6.53 3.24
CA ARG A 72 -38.39 -5.43 3.41
C ARG A 72 -37.38 -5.68 4.50
N TYR A 73 -37.80 -6.25 5.63
CA TYR A 73 -36.89 -6.60 6.71
C TYR A 73 -35.87 -7.64 6.26
N VAL A 74 -36.34 -8.73 5.65
CA VAL A 74 -35.47 -9.82 5.16
C VAL A 74 -34.51 -9.30 4.09
N THR A 75 -35.00 -8.55 3.09
CA THR A 75 -34.15 -7.99 2.02
C THR A 75 -33.13 -7.00 2.55
N SER A 76 -33.50 -6.12 3.49
CA SER A 76 -32.58 -5.14 4.09
C SER A 76 -31.46 -5.84 4.86
N ARG A 77 -31.80 -6.87 5.67
CA ARG A 77 -30.81 -7.67 6.39
C ARG A 77 -29.89 -8.42 5.43
N SER A 78 -30.47 -9.10 4.43
CA SER A 78 -29.69 -9.85 3.43
C SER A 78 -28.74 -8.95 2.61
N ILE A 79 -29.15 -7.71 2.30
CA ILE A 79 -28.29 -6.70 1.65
C ILE A 79 -27.10 -6.36 2.56
N GLY A 80 -27.34 -6.19 3.86
CA GLY A 80 -26.27 -5.96 4.85
C GLY A 80 -25.27 -7.11 4.85
N ASP A 81 -25.76 -8.35 5.01
CA ASP A 81 -24.94 -9.56 5.04
C ASP A 81 -24.13 -9.76 3.73
N LEU A 82 -24.72 -9.45 2.57
CA LEU A 82 -24.03 -9.49 1.28
C LEU A 82 -22.94 -8.43 1.15
N LYS A 83 -23.19 -7.20 1.61
CA LYS A 83 -22.19 -6.13 1.62
C LYS A 83 -21.02 -6.46 2.53
N ASP A 84 -21.29 -6.98 3.72
CA ASP A 84 -20.26 -7.41 4.67
C ASP A 84 -19.42 -8.58 4.12
N THR A 85 -20.09 -9.55 3.45
CA THR A 85 -19.39 -10.68 2.82
C THR A 85 -18.52 -10.21 1.65
N LEU A 86 -19.05 -9.31 0.82
CA LEU A 86 -18.29 -8.69 -0.26
C LEU A 86 -17.07 -7.95 0.29
N GLY A 87 -17.26 -7.13 1.33
CA GLY A 87 -16.20 -6.36 1.96
C GLY A 87 -15.09 -7.25 2.53
N ARG A 88 -15.46 -8.29 3.30
CA ARG A 88 -14.49 -9.25 3.84
C ARG A 88 -13.67 -9.93 2.75
N ASN A 89 -14.33 -10.41 1.70
CA ASN A 89 -13.66 -11.11 0.60
C ASN A 89 -12.72 -10.17 -0.16
N VAL A 90 -13.19 -8.97 -0.50
CA VAL A 90 -12.39 -7.96 -1.21
C VAL A 90 -11.17 -7.54 -0.40
N LYS A 91 -11.34 -7.26 0.90
CA LYS A 91 -10.23 -6.90 1.79
C LYS A 91 -9.19 -8.01 1.88
N LYS A 92 -9.64 -9.26 2.06
CA LYS A 92 -8.74 -10.40 2.09
C LYS A 92 -7.96 -10.55 0.77
N ASP A 93 -8.66 -10.55 -0.37
CA ASP A 93 -8.04 -10.73 -1.68
C ASP A 93 -7.06 -9.60 -2.03
N LEU A 94 -7.40 -8.36 -1.69
CA LEU A 94 -6.53 -7.21 -1.97
C LEU A 94 -5.31 -7.20 -1.07
N ARG A 95 -5.47 -7.44 0.24
CA ARG A 95 -4.33 -7.51 1.16
C ARG A 95 -3.37 -8.63 0.77
N GLN A 96 -3.91 -9.79 0.38
CA GLN A 96 -3.09 -10.88 -0.12
C GLN A 96 -2.31 -10.46 -1.38
N LYS A 97 -2.98 -9.87 -2.38
CA LYS A 97 -2.32 -9.40 -3.62
C LYS A 97 -1.25 -8.34 -3.36
N ILE A 98 -1.52 -7.40 -2.44
CA ILE A 98 -0.56 -6.38 -2.04
C ILE A 98 0.65 -7.04 -1.37
N TYR A 99 0.41 -7.94 -0.41
CA TYR A 99 1.46 -8.66 0.30
C TYR A 99 2.32 -9.50 -0.66
N ASP A 100 1.70 -10.32 -1.52
CA ASP A 100 2.40 -11.12 -2.52
C ASP A 100 3.24 -10.24 -3.46
N LYS A 101 2.71 -9.05 -3.82
CA LYS A 101 3.43 -8.09 -4.67
C LYS A 101 4.64 -7.49 -3.95
N ILE A 102 4.49 -7.12 -2.69
CA ILE A 102 5.59 -6.60 -1.85
C ILE A 102 6.72 -7.65 -1.73
N ILE A 103 6.37 -8.89 -1.44
CA ILE A 103 7.35 -9.99 -1.34
C ILE A 103 8.08 -10.23 -2.67
N LYS A 104 7.35 -10.14 -3.79
CA LYS A 104 7.97 -10.28 -5.12
C LYS A 104 8.91 -9.13 -5.47
N LEU A 105 8.50 -7.90 -5.18
CA LEU A 105 9.30 -6.70 -5.45
C LEU A 105 10.55 -6.62 -4.56
N GLY A 106 10.48 -7.14 -3.32
CA GLY A 106 11.58 -7.10 -2.38
C GLY A 106 12.08 -5.67 -2.14
N VAL A 107 13.37 -5.43 -2.32
CA VAL A 107 14.02 -4.12 -2.11
C VAL A 107 13.42 -3.01 -2.95
N ARG A 108 12.94 -3.31 -4.17
CA ARG A 108 12.32 -2.33 -5.10
C ARG A 108 10.96 -1.78 -4.63
N THR A 109 10.41 -2.35 -3.56
CA THR A 109 9.10 -1.92 -3.02
C THR A 109 9.10 -0.43 -2.65
N THR A 110 10.24 0.09 -2.18
CA THR A 110 10.38 1.48 -1.74
C THR A 110 10.76 2.48 -2.84
N ASP A 111 11.01 2.03 -4.08
CA ASP A 111 11.41 2.92 -5.19
C ASP A 111 10.36 4.00 -5.48
N ASN A 112 9.08 3.65 -5.39
CA ASN A 112 7.97 4.52 -5.76
C ASN A 112 7.05 4.90 -4.60
N MET A 113 7.21 4.30 -3.43
CA MET A 113 6.34 4.51 -2.28
C MET A 113 7.08 4.22 -0.97
N SER A 114 6.98 5.11 0.02
CA SER A 114 7.56 4.88 1.33
C SER A 114 6.91 3.71 2.06
N MET A 115 7.60 3.10 3.02
CA MET A 115 7.05 2.03 3.87
C MET A 115 5.78 2.48 4.61
N ALA A 116 5.76 3.72 5.12
CA ALA A 116 4.57 4.32 5.72
C ALA A 116 3.41 4.41 4.71
N GLY A 117 3.69 4.83 3.47
CA GLY A 117 2.71 4.87 2.38
C GLY A 117 2.15 3.49 2.01
N LEU A 118 2.98 2.45 2.01
CA LEU A 118 2.56 1.06 1.78
C LEU A 118 1.67 0.53 2.90
N THR A 119 2.04 0.80 4.15
CA THR A 119 1.25 0.43 5.32
C THR A 119 -0.12 1.11 5.28
N GLN A 120 -0.14 2.42 5.05
CA GLN A 120 -1.39 3.19 4.91
C GLN A 120 -2.25 2.66 3.75
N LEU A 121 -1.64 2.34 2.61
CA LEU A 121 -2.35 1.79 1.45
C LEU A 121 -2.97 0.43 1.74
N SER A 122 -2.25 -0.45 2.44
CA SER A 122 -2.68 -1.80 2.80
C SER A 122 -3.78 -1.81 3.86
N MET A 123 -3.80 -0.83 4.76
CA MET A 123 -4.80 -0.69 5.81
C MET A 123 -5.96 0.21 5.37
N GLU A 124 -5.74 1.51 5.32
CA GLU A 124 -6.78 2.49 5.03
C GLU A 124 -7.22 2.48 3.55
N GLY A 125 -6.26 2.33 2.62
CA GLY A 125 -6.57 2.30 1.20
C GLY A 125 -7.50 1.16 0.81
N VAL A 126 -7.29 -0.02 1.39
CA VAL A 126 -8.15 -1.20 1.19
C VAL A 126 -9.54 -1.00 1.80
N GLU A 127 -9.66 -0.36 2.98
CA GLU A 127 -10.95 -0.03 3.60
C GLU A 127 -11.75 0.98 2.74
N GLN A 128 -11.09 2.00 2.20
CA GLN A 128 -11.72 2.96 1.30
C GLN A 128 -12.20 2.31 -0.01
N LEU A 129 -11.45 1.35 -0.53
CA LEU A 129 -11.82 0.62 -1.74
C LEU A 129 -12.95 -0.39 -1.48
N ASP A 130 -13.05 -0.95 -0.28
CA ASP A 130 -14.20 -1.76 0.15
C ASP A 130 -15.49 -0.93 0.07
N LEU A 131 -15.51 0.27 0.63
CA LEU A 131 -16.67 1.17 0.55
C LEU A 131 -17.08 1.51 -0.89
N TYR A 132 -16.10 1.64 -1.79
CA TYR A 132 -16.36 1.80 -3.22
C TYR A 132 -17.13 0.60 -3.80
N TYR A 133 -16.77 -0.63 -3.43
CA TYR A 133 -17.42 -1.83 -3.96
C TYR A 133 -18.73 -2.18 -3.24
N SER A 134 -18.80 -2.05 -1.93
CA SER A 134 -19.94 -2.49 -1.12
C SER A 134 -21.08 -1.47 -1.06
N ALA A 135 -20.75 -0.17 -1.09
CA ALA A 135 -21.75 0.88 -0.99
C ALA A 135 -22.06 1.55 -2.34
N TYR A 136 -21.02 2.00 -3.07
CA TYR A 136 -21.22 2.84 -4.26
C TYR A 136 -21.69 2.05 -5.49
N ILE A 137 -21.05 0.94 -5.82
CA ILE A 137 -21.37 0.21 -7.06
C ILE A 137 -22.79 -0.37 -7.05
N PRO A 138 -23.25 -1.07 -5.99
CA PRO A 138 -24.65 -1.52 -5.95
C PRO A 138 -25.65 -0.37 -6.05
N GLN A 139 -25.36 0.74 -5.33
CA GLN A 139 -26.22 1.92 -5.36
C GLN A 139 -26.27 2.59 -6.74
N PHE A 140 -25.15 2.59 -7.49
CA PHE A 140 -25.13 3.08 -8.87
C PHE A 140 -26.09 2.31 -9.77
N PHE A 141 -26.03 0.96 -9.77
CA PHE A 141 -26.91 0.16 -10.60
C PHE A 141 -28.38 0.30 -10.17
N TYR A 142 -28.63 0.28 -8.86
CA TYR A 142 -29.98 0.47 -8.33
C TYR A 142 -30.55 1.84 -8.71
N ALA A 143 -29.77 2.91 -8.58
CA ALA A 143 -30.20 4.27 -8.92
C ALA A 143 -30.50 4.45 -10.42
N MET A 144 -29.90 3.64 -11.30
CA MET A 144 -30.24 3.64 -12.72
C MET A 144 -31.51 2.85 -13.04
N ILE A 145 -31.77 1.75 -12.33
CA ILE A 145 -32.87 0.83 -12.61
C ILE A 145 -34.17 1.27 -11.92
N ALA A 146 -34.11 1.75 -10.68
CA ALA A 146 -35.30 2.07 -9.88
C ALA A 146 -36.22 3.11 -10.52
N PRO A 147 -35.75 4.25 -11.06
CA PRO A 147 -36.63 5.22 -11.72
C PRO A 147 -37.33 4.66 -12.98
N ILE A 148 -36.69 3.74 -13.68
CA ILE A 148 -37.28 3.10 -14.87
C ILE A 148 -38.43 2.18 -14.45
N ILE A 149 -38.26 1.40 -13.38
CA ILE A 149 -39.31 0.54 -12.82
C ILE A 149 -40.48 1.41 -12.36
N LEU A 150 -40.20 2.49 -11.62
CA LEU A 150 -41.23 3.43 -11.15
C LEU A 150 -41.99 4.09 -12.31
N PHE A 151 -41.27 4.46 -13.38
CA PHE A 151 -41.92 4.99 -14.59
C PHE A 151 -42.88 3.96 -15.22
N ILE A 152 -42.48 2.71 -15.37
CA ILE A 152 -43.32 1.64 -15.93
C ILE A 152 -44.59 1.44 -15.10
N VAL A 153 -44.51 1.58 -13.77
CA VAL A 153 -45.68 1.47 -12.89
C VAL A 153 -46.56 2.70 -13.00
N THR A 154 -45.99 3.90 -12.97
CA THR A 154 -46.76 5.18 -12.88
C THR A 154 -47.29 5.66 -14.23
N VAL A 155 -46.66 5.30 -15.36
CA VAL A 155 -47.12 5.71 -16.70
C VAL A 155 -48.53 5.22 -17.04
N ARG A 156 -48.92 4.07 -16.47
CA ARG A 156 -50.30 3.52 -16.65
C ARG A 156 -51.35 4.29 -15.86
N ILE A 157 -50.93 5.05 -14.86
CA ILE A 157 -51.83 5.87 -14.03
C ILE A 157 -51.98 7.25 -14.67
N ASN A 158 -50.87 7.94 -14.91
CA ASN A 158 -50.86 9.22 -15.62
C ASN A 158 -49.49 9.38 -16.34
N TRP A 159 -49.54 9.34 -17.67
CA TRP A 159 -48.32 9.40 -18.51
C TRP A 159 -47.59 10.75 -18.40
N ALA A 160 -48.32 11.86 -18.26
CA ALA A 160 -47.69 13.18 -18.21
C ALA A 160 -46.91 13.40 -16.92
N VAL A 161 -47.50 13.03 -15.76
CA VAL A 161 -46.80 13.07 -14.47
C VAL A 161 -45.57 12.14 -14.47
N ALA A 162 -45.74 10.90 -14.94
CA ALA A 162 -44.66 9.93 -15.00
C ALA A 162 -43.50 10.41 -15.88
N LEU A 163 -43.80 11.03 -17.04
CA LEU A 163 -42.77 11.56 -17.95
C LEU A 163 -42.01 12.72 -17.31
N VAL A 164 -42.67 13.65 -16.62
CA VAL A 164 -42.02 14.78 -15.95
C VAL A 164 -41.10 14.28 -14.81
N LEU A 165 -41.59 13.35 -13.99
CA LEU A 165 -40.76 12.74 -12.94
C LEU A 165 -39.53 12.09 -13.53
N LEU A 166 -39.65 11.27 -14.59
CA LEU A 166 -38.52 10.63 -15.25
C LEU A 166 -37.56 11.65 -15.90
N ALA A 167 -38.09 12.72 -16.51
CA ALA A 167 -37.29 13.78 -17.14
C ALA A 167 -36.45 14.57 -16.11
N CYS A 168 -36.89 14.68 -14.87
CA CYS A 168 -36.12 15.31 -13.79
C CYS A 168 -35.03 14.41 -13.22
N VAL A 169 -35.11 13.08 -13.37
CA VAL A 169 -34.13 12.11 -12.85
C VAL A 169 -32.72 12.39 -13.33
N PRO A 170 -32.40 12.64 -14.62
CA PRO A 170 -31.06 12.91 -15.10
C PRO A 170 -30.40 14.18 -14.54
N LEU A 171 -31.17 15.11 -13.99
CA LEU A 171 -30.66 16.37 -13.44
C LEU A 171 -29.73 16.10 -12.22
N ILE A 172 -30.01 15.04 -11.44
CA ILE A 172 -29.14 14.65 -10.30
C ILE A 172 -27.77 14.17 -10.78
N PRO A 173 -27.63 13.16 -11.66
CA PRO A 173 -26.32 12.79 -12.20
C PRO A 173 -25.61 13.96 -12.90
N MET A 174 -26.33 14.83 -13.59
CA MET A 174 -25.74 16.02 -14.22
C MET A 174 -25.14 16.97 -13.17
N SER A 175 -25.83 17.22 -12.07
CA SER A 175 -25.31 18.04 -10.97
C SER A 175 -24.06 17.42 -10.33
N ILE A 176 -24.05 16.09 -10.14
CA ILE A 176 -22.90 15.35 -9.63
C ILE A 176 -21.68 15.51 -10.57
N ILE A 177 -21.87 15.37 -11.88
CA ILE A 177 -20.80 15.53 -12.88
C ILE A 177 -20.27 16.97 -12.88
N ALA A 178 -21.12 17.96 -12.79
CA ALA A 178 -20.72 19.37 -12.74
C ALA A 178 -19.83 19.67 -11.51
N VAL A 179 -20.22 19.17 -10.34
CA VAL A 179 -19.45 19.32 -9.10
C VAL A 179 -18.19 18.47 -9.09
N SER A 180 -18.18 17.29 -9.73
CA SER A 180 -17.07 16.33 -9.67
C SER A 180 -15.74 16.88 -10.21
N ARG A 181 -15.77 17.75 -11.24
CA ARG A 181 -14.56 18.37 -11.80
C ARG A 181 -13.90 19.32 -10.80
N TYR A 182 -14.71 20.11 -10.11
CA TYR A 182 -14.23 21.01 -9.06
C TYR A 182 -13.76 20.24 -7.83
N ALA A 183 -14.51 19.21 -7.45
CA ALA A 183 -14.21 18.32 -6.34
C ALA A 183 -12.82 17.67 -6.48
N LYS A 184 -12.49 17.11 -7.66
CA LYS A 184 -11.18 16.49 -7.92
C LYS A 184 -10.01 17.43 -7.61
N LYS A 185 -10.11 18.71 -7.99
CA LYS A 185 -9.06 19.72 -7.74
C LYS A 185 -8.89 20.02 -6.25
N ILE A 186 -10.01 20.12 -5.52
CA ILE A 186 -9.98 20.36 -4.07
C ILE A 186 -9.45 19.13 -3.33
N PHE A 187 -9.89 17.93 -3.69
CA PHE A 187 -9.42 16.69 -3.08
C PHE A 187 -7.92 16.45 -3.31
N ALA A 188 -7.40 16.74 -4.49
CA ALA A 188 -5.96 16.64 -4.74
C ALA A 188 -5.15 17.56 -3.80
N LYS A 189 -5.62 18.79 -3.57
CA LYS A 189 -5.01 19.72 -2.60
C LYS A 189 -5.15 19.23 -1.16
N TYR A 190 -6.32 18.69 -0.81
CA TYR A 190 -6.58 18.12 0.51
C TYR A 190 -5.58 16.99 0.83
N TRP A 191 -5.46 16.01 -0.07
CA TRP A 191 -4.52 14.91 0.11
C TRP A 191 -3.05 15.37 0.20
N GLY A 192 -2.65 16.34 -0.61
CA GLY A 192 -1.31 16.91 -0.51
C GLY A 192 -1.04 17.55 0.86
N LYS A 193 -2.00 18.34 1.39
CA LYS A 193 -1.86 18.95 2.72
C LYS A 193 -1.97 17.95 3.86
N TYR A 194 -2.80 16.92 3.72
CA TYR A 194 -2.92 15.84 4.69
C TYR A 194 -1.61 15.07 4.84
N THR A 195 -1.01 14.66 3.71
CA THR A 195 0.28 13.97 3.71
C THR A 195 1.39 14.86 4.27
N SER A 196 1.48 16.11 3.82
CA SER A 196 2.50 17.07 4.32
C SER A 196 2.38 17.33 5.82
N MET A 197 1.16 17.38 6.37
CA MET A 197 0.94 17.53 7.82
C MET A 197 1.39 16.26 8.57
N GLY A 198 1.06 15.08 8.05
CA GLY A 198 1.48 13.81 8.62
C GLY A 198 3.00 13.64 8.62
N ASP A 199 3.66 13.96 7.49
CA ASP A 199 5.11 13.93 7.37
C ASP A 199 5.78 14.89 8.37
N SER A 200 5.28 16.13 8.46
CA SER A 200 5.81 17.15 9.39
C SER A 200 5.60 16.77 10.87
N PHE A 201 4.48 16.10 11.18
CA PHE A 201 4.23 15.57 12.53
C PHE A 201 5.21 14.45 12.88
N LEU A 202 5.36 13.48 11.97
CA LEU A 202 6.26 12.35 12.18
C LEU A 202 7.71 12.81 12.30
N ASP A 203 8.15 13.74 11.46
CA ASP A 203 9.47 14.39 11.52
C ASP A 203 9.70 15.05 12.90
N SER A 204 8.68 15.78 13.40
CA SER A 204 8.74 16.45 14.70
C SER A 204 8.85 15.46 15.87
N VAL A 205 8.15 14.32 15.78
CA VAL A 205 8.20 13.28 16.81
C VAL A 205 9.54 12.52 16.78
N GLN A 206 10.02 12.17 15.58
CA GLN A 206 11.31 11.50 15.41
C GLN A 206 12.48 12.39 15.83
N GLY A 207 12.43 13.68 15.48
CA GLY A 207 13.44 14.68 15.84
C GLY A 207 13.19 15.37 17.19
N LEU A 208 12.34 14.82 18.07
CA LEU A 208 11.97 15.50 19.32
C LEU A 208 13.16 15.76 20.25
N LYS A 209 14.11 14.84 20.30
CA LYS A 209 15.34 14.96 21.08
C LYS A 209 16.17 16.14 20.59
N GLU A 210 16.38 16.24 19.30
CA GLU A 210 17.14 17.32 18.64
C GLU A 210 16.43 18.66 18.85
N LEU A 211 15.12 18.72 18.67
CA LEU A 211 14.31 19.92 18.92
C LEU A 211 14.46 20.41 20.37
N LYS A 212 14.52 19.51 21.35
CA LYS A 212 14.73 19.86 22.75
C LYS A 212 16.16 20.33 23.03
N ILE A 213 17.16 19.64 22.48
CA ILE A 213 18.59 20.02 22.66
C ILE A 213 18.86 21.40 22.06
N PHE A 214 18.33 21.68 20.87
CA PHE A 214 18.50 22.98 20.19
C PHE A 214 17.51 24.05 20.65
N GLN A 215 16.61 23.74 21.61
CA GLN A 215 15.54 24.65 22.08
C GLN A 215 14.67 25.20 20.93
N ALA A 216 14.50 24.39 19.89
CA ALA A 216 13.76 24.73 18.67
C ALA A 216 12.29 24.26 18.71
N ASP A 217 11.84 23.64 19.80
CA ASP A 217 10.48 23.07 19.94
C ASP A 217 9.38 24.13 19.83
N ALA A 218 9.62 25.36 20.36
CA ALA A 218 8.66 26.45 20.22
C ALA A 218 8.50 26.91 18.76
N ALA A 219 9.59 27.03 18.02
CA ALA A 219 9.56 27.40 16.60
C ALA A 219 8.88 26.30 15.75
N GLN A 220 9.19 25.02 16.03
CA GLN A 220 8.56 23.89 15.33
C GLN A 220 7.08 23.80 15.66
N ASN A 221 6.64 24.10 16.89
CA ASN A 221 5.22 24.17 17.24
C ASN A 221 4.46 25.24 16.43
N ILE A 222 5.06 26.43 16.26
CA ILE A 222 4.47 27.50 15.42
C ILE A 222 4.29 26.99 13.99
N LYS A 223 5.33 26.41 13.40
CA LYS A 223 5.30 25.84 12.05
C LYS A 223 4.25 24.74 11.91
N MET A 224 4.14 23.85 12.92
CA MET A 224 3.13 22.80 12.95
C MET A 224 1.71 23.39 13.02
N ASN A 225 1.49 24.42 13.83
CA ASN A 225 0.21 25.11 13.92
C ASN A 225 -0.18 25.77 12.60
N GLU A 226 0.76 26.38 11.88
CA GLU A 226 0.54 26.95 10.54
C GLU A 226 0.12 25.85 9.54
N THR A 227 0.85 24.73 9.52
CA THR A 227 0.54 23.60 8.64
C THR A 227 -0.84 22.99 8.99
N SER A 228 -1.16 22.88 10.27
CA SER A 228 -2.46 22.40 10.76
C SER A 228 -3.59 23.35 10.37
N GLU A 229 -3.38 24.66 10.45
CA GLU A 229 -4.36 25.68 10.03
C GLU A 229 -4.58 25.68 8.50
N GLU A 230 -3.53 25.45 7.72
CA GLU A 230 -3.68 25.26 6.27
C GLU A 230 -4.48 23.99 5.95
N PHE A 231 -4.23 22.88 6.67
CA PHE A 231 -5.00 21.66 6.54
C PHE A 231 -6.47 21.86 6.96
N ARG A 232 -6.71 22.54 8.07
CA ARG A 232 -8.07 22.90 8.51
C ARG A 232 -8.82 23.70 7.44
N LYS A 233 -8.17 24.72 6.84
CA LYS A 233 -8.78 25.56 5.79
C LYS A 233 -9.17 24.75 4.56
N ILE A 234 -8.33 23.81 4.12
CA ILE A 234 -8.67 22.97 2.95
C ILE A 234 -9.74 21.94 3.30
N THR A 235 -9.72 21.38 4.52
CA THR A 235 -10.76 20.48 5.03
C THR A 235 -12.12 21.16 5.06
N MET A 236 -12.19 22.40 5.53
CA MET A 236 -13.43 23.20 5.51
C MET A 236 -13.91 23.46 4.08
N LYS A 237 -13.01 23.69 3.11
CA LYS A 237 -13.40 23.83 1.70
C LYS A 237 -13.98 22.53 1.13
N VAL A 238 -13.42 21.37 1.50
CA VAL A 238 -13.98 20.05 1.13
C VAL A 238 -15.37 19.89 1.72
N LEU A 239 -15.55 20.19 3.01
CA LEU A 239 -16.84 20.08 3.70
C LEU A 239 -17.91 20.98 3.07
N VAL A 240 -17.58 22.26 2.84
CA VAL A 240 -18.50 23.21 2.18
C VAL A 240 -18.89 22.71 0.79
N MET A 241 -17.94 22.22 0.02
CA MET A 241 -18.21 21.65 -1.31
C MET A 241 -19.15 20.43 -1.22
N GLN A 242 -18.92 19.52 -0.26
CA GLN A 242 -19.79 18.33 -0.07
C GLN A 242 -21.19 18.73 0.33
N LEU A 243 -21.34 19.65 1.30
CA LEU A 243 -22.65 20.16 1.73
C LEU A 243 -23.37 20.88 0.59
N ALA A 244 -22.70 21.76 -0.15
CA ALA A 244 -23.28 22.44 -1.30
C ALA A 244 -23.74 21.45 -2.38
N SER A 245 -22.92 20.42 -2.66
CA SER A 245 -23.28 19.36 -3.61
C SER A 245 -24.54 18.60 -3.17
N THR A 246 -24.61 18.22 -1.89
CA THR A 246 -25.78 17.52 -1.33
C THR A 246 -27.02 18.42 -1.37
N THR A 247 -26.88 19.70 -1.01
CA THR A 247 -27.99 20.67 -1.07
C THR A 247 -28.53 20.82 -2.49
N ILE A 248 -27.65 20.94 -3.50
CA ILE A 248 -28.09 21.02 -4.91
C ILE A 248 -28.85 19.75 -5.32
N MET A 249 -28.34 18.56 -4.93
CA MET A 249 -29.02 17.30 -5.21
C MET A 249 -30.39 17.22 -4.52
N ASP A 250 -30.49 17.68 -3.27
CA ASP A 250 -31.76 17.74 -2.52
C ASP A 250 -32.74 18.71 -3.15
N MET A 251 -32.27 19.88 -3.60
CA MET A 251 -33.12 20.84 -4.33
C MET A 251 -33.69 20.24 -5.63
N VAL A 252 -32.86 19.53 -6.38
CA VAL A 252 -33.33 18.85 -7.62
C VAL A 252 -34.29 17.71 -7.28
N ALA A 253 -34.00 16.91 -6.27
CA ALA A 253 -34.83 15.77 -5.88
C ALA A 253 -36.20 16.20 -5.38
N TYR A 254 -36.26 17.11 -4.41
CA TYR A 254 -37.50 17.60 -3.85
C TYR A 254 -38.24 18.57 -4.79
N GLY A 255 -37.52 19.36 -5.59
CA GLY A 255 -38.07 20.18 -6.65
C GLY A 255 -38.75 19.34 -7.74
N GLY A 256 -38.09 18.27 -8.20
CA GLY A 256 -38.66 17.32 -9.16
C GLY A 256 -39.89 16.59 -8.62
N ALA A 257 -39.83 16.13 -7.35
CA ALA A 257 -40.97 15.53 -6.68
C ALA A 257 -42.13 16.56 -6.53
N GLY A 258 -41.82 17.81 -6.13
CA GLY A 258 -42.78 18.88 -6.01
C GLY A 258 -43.48 19.21 -7.33
N LEU A 259 -42.76 19.23 -8.45
CA LEU A 259 -43.36 19.39 -9.78
C LEU A 259 -44.29 18.22 -10.12
N GLY A 260 -43.88 16.98 -9.85
CA GLY A 260 -44.75 15.82 -10.02
C GLY A 260 -46.01 15.89 -9.18
N ILE A 261 -45.93 16.32 -7.92
CA ILE A 261 -47.04 16.50 -7.01
C ILE A 261 -47.99 17.62 -7.52
N ALA A 262 -47.43 18.76 -7.94
CA ALA A 262 -48.23 19.87 -8.48
C ALA A 262 -49.02 19.46 -9.73
N LEU A 263 -48.39 18.73 -10.66
CA LEU A 263 -49.08 18.19 -11.85
C LEU A 263 -50.14 17.15 -11.49
N THR A 264 -49.88 16.33 -10.48
CA THR A 264 -50.85 15.35 -9.97
C THR A 264 -52.10 16.06 -9.40
N ILE A 265 -51.90 17.10 -8.59
CA ILE A 265 -53.02 17.92 -8.05
C ILE A 265 -53.78 18.58 -9.18
N HIS A 266 -53.08 19.16 -10.18
CA HIS A 266 -53.70 19.75 -11.36
C HIS A 266 -54.58 18.73 -12.13
N ALA A 267 -54.07 17.49 -12.29
CA ALA A 267 -54.84 16.41 -12.94
C ALA A 267 -56.11 16.01 -12.16
N VAL A 268 -56.07 16.04 -10.84
CA VAL A 268 -57.25 15.82 -9.99
C VAL A 268 -58.29 16.93 -10.16
N VAL A 269 -57.87 18.20 -10.10
CA VAL A 269 -58.75 19.35 -10.25
C VAL A 269 -59.46 19.33 -11.61
N ASN A 270 -58.77 18.89 -12.66
CA ASN A 270 -59.34 18.74 -14.00
C ASN A 270 -60.19 17.46 -14.17
N GLY A 271 -60.41 16.68 -13.11
CA GLY A 271 -61.23 15.46 -13.17
C GLY A 271 -60.60 14.29 -13.95
N SER A 272 -59.33 14.39 -14.38
CA SER A 272 -58.64 13.37 -15.17
C SER A 272 -57.99 12.27 -14.32
N LEU A 273 -57.97 12.41 -12.99
CA LEU A 273 -57.33 11.47 -12.07
C LEU A 273 -58.21 11.28 -10.82
N SER A 274 -58.37 10.02 -10.38
CA SER A 274 -59.06 9.71 -9.13
C SER A 274 -58.21 10.09 -7.91
N ALA A 275 -58.84 10.38 -6.77
CA ALA A 275 -58.15 10.72 -5.52
C ALA A 275 -57.18 9.61 -5.04
N TYR A 276 -57.57 8.35 -5.22
CA TYR A 276 -56.70 7.20 -4.93
C TYR A 276 -55.43 7.21 -5.76
N ALA A 277 -55.57 7.33 -7.08
CA ALA A 277 -54.46 7.37 -8.01
C ALA A 277 -53.56 8.57 -7.77
N ALA A 278 -54.12 9.71 -7.42
CA ALA A 278 -53.36 10.90 -7.04
C ALA A 278 -52.55 10.70 -5.77
N LEU A 279 -53.15 10.14 -4.73
CA LEU A 279 -52.46 9.86 -3.48
C LEU A 279 -51.27 8.91 -3.70
N PHE A 280 -51.47 7.87 -4.52
CA PHE A 280 -50.40 6.94 -4.88
C PHE A 280 -49.26 7.67 -5.62
N LEU A 281 -49.55 8.49 -6.64
CA LEU A 281 -48.53 9.24 -7.38
C LEU A 281 -47.77 10.24 -6.49
N ILE A 282 -48.46 10.92 -5.56
CA ILE A 282 -47.86 11.85 -4.61
C ILE A 282 -46.85 11.13 -3.72
N LEU A 283 -47.20 9.98 -3.16
CA LEU A 283 -46.35 9.21 -2.28
C LEU A 283 -45.16 8.61 -3.03
N VAL A 284 -45.37 8.12 -4.26
CA VAL A 284 -44.32 7.50 -5.09
C VAL A 284 -43.41 8.55 -5.75
N ALA A 285 -43.86 9.83 -5.91
CA ALA A 285 -43.04 10.87 -6.55
C ALA A 285 -41.67 11.06 -5.90
N VAL A 286 -41.57 10.92 -4.59
CA VAL A 286 -40.31 11.02 -3.85
C VAL A 286 -39.41 9.82 -4.12
N ASP A 287 -40.00 8.64 -4.30
CA ASP A 287 -39.25 7.39 -4.53
C ASP A 287 -38.44 7.40 -5.86
N PHE A 288 -38.83 8.23 -6.85
CA PHE A 288 -38.06 8.42 -8.07
C PHE A 288 -36.65 8.98 -7.81
N PHE A 289 -36.49 9.78 -6.78
CA PHE A 289 -35.27 10.55 -6.52
C PHE A 289 -34.43 9.98 -5.37
N LEU A 290 -35.02 9.27 -4.41
CA LEU A 290 -34.31 8.71 -3.26
C LEU A 290 -33.13 7.82 -3.64
N PRO A 291 -33.22 6.91 -4.64
CA PRO A 291 -32.08 6.08 -5.06
C PRO A 291 -30.90 6.90 -5.59
N LEU A 292 -31.20 7.98 -6.35
CA LEU A 292 -30.18 8.87 -6.91
C LEU A 292 -29.55 9.77 -5.86
N ARG A 293 -30.34 10.23 -4.89
CA ARG A 293 -29.83 10.97 -3.73
C ARG A 293 -28.86 10.12 -2.92
N ALA A 294 -29.22 8.87 -2.63
CA ALA A 294 -28.35 7.93 -1.94
C ALA A 294 -27.07 7.63 -2.76
N PHE A 295 -27.19 7.53 -4.08
CA PHE A 295 -26.05 7.41 -4.99
C PHE A 295 -25.14 8.64 -4.93
N GLY A 296 -25.70 9.85 -4.90
CA GLY A 296 -24.93 11.08 -4.76
C GLY A 296 -24.15 11.15 -3.46
N SER A 297 -24.74 10.72 -2.35
CA SER A 297 -24.04 10.62 -1.06
C SER A 297 -22.90 9.58 -1.11
N ALA A 298 -23.13 8.41 -1.71
CA ALA A 298 -22.13 7.37 -1.88
C ALA A 298 -20.99 7.80 -2.82
N PHE A 299 -21.24 8.72 -3.76
CA PHE A 299 -20.23 9.22 -4.70
C PHE A 299 -19.04 9.88 -4.01
N HIS A 300 -19.26 10.67 -2.96
CA HIS A 300 -18.16 11.32 -2.23
C HIS A 300 -17.26 10.31 -1.52
N ILE A 301 -17.84 9.25 -0.96
CA ILE A 301 -17.10 8.14 -0.35
C ILE A 301 -16.31 7.37 -1.42
N ALA A 302 -16.96 7.11 -2.56
CA ALA A 302 -16.35 6.39 -3.67
C ALA A 302 -15.14 7.10 -4.29
N MET A 303 -15.06 8.43 -4.24
CA MET A 303 -13.90 9.17 -4.75
C MET A 303 -12.62 8.81 -4.00
N ASN A 304 -12.68 8.66 -2.67
CA ASN A 304 -11.54 8.21 -1.88
C ASN A 304 -11.15 6.78 -2.25
N GLY A 305 -12.13 5.88 -2.34
CA GLY A 305 -11.92 4.49 -2.75
C GLY A 305 -11.32 4.37 -4.15
N ALA A 306 -11.77 5.16 -5.11
CA ALA A 306 -11.20 5.17 -6.46
C ALA A 306 -9.75 5.68 -6.47
N SER A 307 -9.42 6.69 -5.66
CA SER A 307 -8.04 7.19 -5.53
C SER A 307 -7.12 6.14 -4.92
N ALA A 308 -7.54 5.50 -3.83
CA ALA A 308 -6.80 4.41 -3.19
C ALA A 308 -6.64 3.21 -4.16
N GLY A 309 -7.70 2.85 -4.86
CA GLY A 309 -7.69 1.77 -5.85
C GLY A 309 -6.71 2.02 -6.99
N ASN A 310 -6.58 3.26 -7.47
CA ASN A 310 -5.60 3.61 -8.49
C ASN A 310 -4.15 3.48 -7.97
N LYS A 311 -3.88 3.83 -6.71
CA LYS A 311 -2.58 3.60 -6.09
C LYS A 311 -2.28 2.09 -5.95
N ILE A 312 -3.28 1.30 -5.53
CA ILE A 312 -3.15 -0.18 -5.49
C ILE A 312 -2.86 -0.73 -6.88
N LEU A 313 -3.59 -0.28 -7.91
CA LEU A 313 -3.34 -0.69 -9.29
C LEU A 313 -1.93 -0.32 -9.75
N SER A 314 -1.42 0.87 -9.42
CA SER A 314 -0.07 1.28 -9.78
C SER A 314 1.00 0.41 -9.09
N LEU A 315 0.79 0.03 -7.83
CA LEU A 315 1.66 -0.91 -7.12
C LEU A 315 1.64 -2.29 -7.78
N LEU A 316 0.45 -2.82 -8.06
CA LEU A 316 0.29 -4.14 -8.68
C LEU A 316 0.80 -4.19 -10.14
N ALA A 317 0.84 -3.06 -10.83
CA ALA A 317 1.33 -2.92 -12.20
C ALA A 317 2.85 -2.77 -12.32
N GLN A 318 3.58 -2.60 -11.21
CA GLN A 318 5.03 -2.58 -11.25
C GLN A 318 5.55 -3.91 -11.80
N SER A 319 6.61 -3.86 -12.61
CA SER A 319 7.25 -5.09 -13.11
C SER A 319 7.91 -5.85 -11.99
N ASP A 320 7.65 -7.15 -11.91
CA ASP A 320 8.37 -8.03 -11.00
C ASP A 320 9.85 -8.13 -11.43
N PRO A 321 10.80 -8.35 -10.51
CA PRO A 321 12.16 -8.75 -10.88
C PRO A 321 12.11 -10.02 -11.74
N VAL A 322 12.96 -10.05 -12.77
CA VAL A 322 12.99 -11.19 -13.71
C VAL A 322 13.83 -12.31 -13.09
N TRP A 323 13.23 -13.48 -12.95
CA TRP A 323 13.91 -14.69 -12.50
C TRP A 323 13.54 -15.84 -13.44
N GLY A 324 14.50 -16.73 -13.70
CA GLY A 324 14.28 -17.93 -14.48
C GLY A 324 13.99 -19.16 -13.63
N ASN A 325 14.36 -20.33 -14.15
CA ASN A 325 14.12 -21.62 -13.50
C ASN A 325 15.41 -22.48 -13.39
N GLU A 326 16.55 -21.96 -13.83
CA GLU A 326 17.81 -22.70 -13.76
C GLU A 326 18.34 -22.74 -12.33
N THR A 327 19.08 -23.79 -11.98
CA THR A 327 19.73 -23.92 -10.67
C THR A 327 21.16 -23.46 -10.74
N VAL A 328 21.66 -22.90 -9.64
CA VAL A 328 23.07 -22.51 -9.51
C VAL A 328 23.98 -23.75 -9.63
N SER A 329 24.96 -23.67 -10.52
CA SER A 329 25.92 -24.74 -10.76
C SER A 329 27.37 -24.39 -10.36
N GLY A 330 27.61 -23.15 -9.97
CA GLY A 330 28.92 -22.64 -9.52
C GLY A 330 28.74 -21.31 -8.79
N THR A 331 29.70 -20.94 -7.97
CA THR A 331 29.63 -19.80 -7.05
C THR A 331 30.46 -18.59 -7.49
N GLU A 332 31.20 -18.72 -8.61
CA GLU A 332 31.90 -17.60 -9.22
C GLU A 332 30.88 -16.60 -9.81
N ILE A 333 31.04 -15.32 -9.50
CA ILE A 333 30.23 -14.27 -10.06
C ILE A 333 31.05 -13.41 -11.02
N THR A 334 30.62 -13.31 -12.27
CA THR A 334 31.24 -12.45 -13.28
C THR A 334 30.28 -11.35 -13.73
N VAL A 335 30.70 -10.11 -13.52
CA VAL A 335 30.03 -8.91 -14.00
C VAL A 335 30.73 -8.47 -15.29
N LYS A 336 29.99 -8.44 -16.42
CA LYS A 336 30.54 -8.15 -17.74
C LYS A 336 29.96 -6.88 -18.32
N ASP A 337 30.76 -5.83 -18.39
CA ASP A 337 30.49 -4.58 -19.10
C ASP A 337 29.10 -3.99 -18.78
N ILE A 338 28.75 -3.91 -17.51
CA ILE A 338 27.43 -3.46 -17.09
C ILE A 338 27.31 -1.93 -17.13
N THR A 339 26.20 -1.46 -17.71
CA THR A 339 25.74 -0.08 -17.59
C THR A 339 24.37 -0.09 -16.94
N PHE A 340 24.20 0.75 -15.90
CA PHE A 340 22.97 0.78 -15.12
C PHE A 340 22.55 2.19 -14.68
N SER A 341 21.25 2.46 -14.80
CA SER A 341 20.57 3.67 -14.34
C SER A 341 19.25 3.32 -13.64
N TYR A 342 18.93 3.98 -12.52
CA TYR A 342 17.64 3.79 -11.83
C TYR A 342 16.46 4.47 -12.54
N ASP A 343 16.71 5.63 -13.17
CA ASP A 343 15.67 6.48 -13.77
C ASP A 343 15.80 6.61 -15.30
N GLY A 344 16.78 5.94 -15.90
CA GLY A 344 17.09 6.03 -17.34
C GLY A 344 17.67 7.37 -17.79
N LYS A 345 18.02 8.28 -16.85
CA LYS A 345 18.55 9.62 -17.16
C LYS A 345 20.04 9.76 -16.84
N ARG A 346 20.47 9.17 -15.72
CA ARG A 346 21.85 9.21 -15.26
C ARG A 346 22.36 7.80 -15.03
N ASP A 347 23.41 7.43 -15.73
CA ASP A 347 24.09 6.17 -15.49
C ASP A 347 24.84 6.24 -14.16
N VAL A 348 24.51 5.30 -13.27
CA VAL A 348 25.15 5.11 -11.97
C VAL A 348 26.35 4.18 -12.09
N LEU A 349 26.26 3.18 -12.97
CA LEU A 349 27.38 2.34 -13.37
C LEU A 349 27.56 2.45 -14.88
N LYS A 350 28.81 2.50 -15.32
CA LYS A 350 29.21 2.68 -16.71
C LYS A 350 30.30 1.69 -17.04
N HIS A 351 30.02 0.75 -17.96
CA HIS A 351 30.98 -0.23 -18.44
C HIS A 351 31.74 -0.96 -17.33
N ALA A 352 31.09 -1.20 -16.18
CA ALA A 352 31.73 -1.82 -15.04
C ALA A 352 31.90 -3.34 -15.25
N SER A 353 33.11 -3.84 -15.05
CA SER A 353 33.43 -5.25 -15.15
C SER A 353 34.18 -5.71 -13.91
N MET A 354 33.73 -6.81 -13.29
CA MET A 354 34.33 -7.38 -12.06
C MET A 354 34.20 -8.90 -12.10
N ASN A 355 35.15 -9.57 -11.45
CA ASN A 355 35.11 -11.02 -11.27
C ASN A 355 35.29 -11.37 -9.79
N PHE A 356 34.35 -12.12 -9.22
CA PHE A 356 34.39 -12.62 -7.85
C PHE A 356 34.57 -14.14 -7.93
N GLY A 357 35.70 -14.63 -7.51
CA GLY A 357 36.02 -16.06 -7.56
C GLY A 357 35.06 -16.91 -6.73
N SER A 358 35.11 -18.22 -6.93
CA SER A 358 34.37 -19.20 -6.11
C SER A 358 34.84 -19.26 -4.66
N THR A 359 36.05 -18.82 -4.39
CA THR A 359 36.65 -18.61 -3.07
C THR A 359 37.49 -17.35 -3.08
N GLY A 360 37.91 -16.88 -1.91
CA GLY A 360 38.69 -15.66 -1.79
C GLY A 360 37.89 -14.44 -1.35
N MET A 361 38.62 -13.39 -1.00
CA MET A 361 38.04 -12.13 -0.57
C MET A 361 38.25 -11.05 -1.65
N CYS A 362 37.15 -10.57 -2.23
CA CYS A 362 37.17 -9.44 -3.13
C CYS A 362 36.60 -8.21 -2.43
N ALA A 363 37.24 -7.05 -2.62
CA ALA A 363 36.75 -5.80 -2.03
C ALA A 363 36.30 -4.81 -3.11
N ILE A 364 35.22 -4.06 -2.82
CA ILE A 364 34.76 -2.95 -3.64
C ILE A 364 34.92 -1.68 -2.83
N VAL A 365 35.74 -0.74 -3.32
CA VAL A 365 36.04 0.52 -2.64
C VAL A 365 35.85 1.71 -3.56
N GLY A 366 35.75 2.90 -2.99
CA GLY A 366 35.55 4.17 -3.72
C GLY A 366 34.83 5.20 -2.87
N GLU A 367 34.73 6.43 -3.38
CA GLU A 367 34.05 7.50 -2.68
C GLU A 367 32.55 7.22 -2.46
N SER A 368 31.92 7.98 -1.55
CA SER A 368 30.47 7.90 -1.35
C SER A 368 29.76 8.32 -2.64
N GLY A 369 28.75 7.53 -3.06
CA GLY A 369 28.03 7.79 -4.30
C GLY A 369 28.69 7.27 -5.59
N SER A 370 29.82 6.56 -5.51
CA SER A 370 30.50 5.99 -6.70
C SER A 370 29.78 4.81 -7.36
N GLY A 371 28.73 4.22 -6.73
CA GLY A 371 27.95 3.12 -7.30
C GLY A 371 28.11 1.77 -6.58
N LYS A 372 28.85 1.67 -5.47
CA LYS A 372 29.12 0.41 -4.73
C LYS A 372 27.83 -0.32 -4.31
N SER A 373 26.90 0.37 -3.65
CA SER A 373 25.63 -0.25 -3.23
C SER A 373 24.74 -0.62 -4.42
N THR A 374 24.92 0.04 -5.56
CA THR A 374 24.25 -0.33 -6.81
C THR A 374 24.74 -1.66 -7.34
N VAL A 375 26.05 -1.93 -7.24
CA VAL A 375 26.61 -3.26 -7.58
C VAL A 375 25.94 -4.34 -6.73
N ILE A 376 25.79 -4.14 -5.40
CA ILE A 376 25.13 -5.12 -4.54
C ILE A 376 23.67 -5.35 -4.98
N ASN A 377 22.92 -4.28 -5.22
CA ASN A 377 21.53 -4.40 -5.65
C ASN A 377 21.38 -5.17 -6.97
N LEU A 378 22.35 -5.05 -7.86
CA LEU A 378 22.40 -5.82 -9.10
C LEU A 378 22.80 -7.29 -8.83
N LEU A 379 23.77 -7.53 -7.97
CA LEU A 379 24.16 -8.89 -7.55
C LEU A 379 23.03 -9.62 -6.83
N LEU A 380 22.19 -8.90 -6.08
CA LEU A 380 20.99 -9.47 -5.44
C LEU A 380 19.82 -9.70 -6.42
N GLY A 381 19.98 -9.37 -7.71
CA GLY A 381 18.91 -9.50 -8.70
C GLY A 381 17.71 -8.59 -8.45
N ALA A 382 17.87 -7.55 -7.59
CA ALA A 382 16.85 -6.55 -7.36
C ALA A 382 16.57 -5.72 -8.63
N TYR A 383 17.64 -5.47 -9.39
CA TYR A 383 17.60 -4.77 -10.67
C TYR A 383 18.38 -5.56 -11.71
N HIS A 384 18.14 -5.25 -12.99
CA HIS A 384 18.91 -5.78 -14.12
C HIS A 384 19.63 -4.65 -14.82
N PRO A 385 20.89 -4.85 -15.27
CA PRO A 385 21.60 -3.84 -16.03
C PRO A 385 20.93 -3.59 -17.37
N GLN A 386 20.98 -2.35 -17.87
CA GLN A 386 20.48 -2.02 -19.22
C GLN A 386 21.40 -2.53 -20.33
N GLN A 387 22.71 -2.67 -20.02
CA GLN A 387 23.70 -3.25 -20.92
C GLN A 387 24.64 -4.14 -20.11
N GLY A 388 25.22 -5.13 -20.78
CA GLY A 388 26.07 -6.13 -20.16
C GLY A 388 25.29 -7.27 -19.50
N SER A 389 25.97 -8.06 -18.68
CA SER A 389 25.37 -9.22 -18.01
C SER A 389 26.08 -9.58 -16.70
N ILE A 390 25.35 -10.22 -15.81
CA ILE A 390 25.87 -10.80 -14.58
C ILE A 390 25.71 -12.32 -14.69
N LEU A 391 26.80 -13.05 -14.52
CA LEU A 391 26.82 -14.50 -14.58
C LEU A 391 27.16 -15.07 -13.21
N VAL A 392 26.53 -16.17 -12.84
CA VAL A 392 26.81 -16.95 -11.63
C VAL A 392 27.11 -18.38 -12.07
N GLY A 393 28.36 -18.86 -11.90
CA GLY A 393 28.79 -20.15 -12.43
C GLY A 393 28.58 -20.27 -13.95
N ASN A 394 28.86 -19.19 -14.70
CA ASN A 394 28.61 -19.06 -16.15
C ASN A 394 27.14 -19.02 -16.61
N ILE A 395 26.15 -19.02 -15.69
CA ILE A 395 24.73 -18.92 -15.99
C ILE A 395 24.28 -17.46 -15.77
N PRO A 396 23.55 -16.84 -16.70
CA PRO A 396 23.01 -15.49 -16.50
C PRO A 396 22.10 -15.43 -15.26
N LEU A 397 22.31 -14.44 -14.39
CA LEU A 397 21.57 -14.28 -13.15
C LEU A 397 20.04 -14.26 -13.37
N GLU A 398 19.59 -13.65 -14.46
CA GLU A 398 18.18 -13.55 -14.83
C GLU A 398 17.54 -14.88 -15.24
N THR A 399 18.34 -15.90 -15.57
CA THR A 399 17.83 -17.25 -15.91
C THR A 399 17.80 -18.19 -14.71
N LEU A 400 18.45 -17.82 -13.61
CA LEU A 400 18.44 -18.59 -12.36
C LEU A 400 17.09 -18.50 -11.65
N SER A 401 16.71 -19.56 -10.95
CA SER A 401 15.58 -19.49 -10.04
C SER A 401 15.98 -18.71 -8.78
N ARG A 402 15.06 -17.88 -8.28
CA ARG A 402 15.28 -17.05 -7.09
C ARG A 402 15.64 -17.90 -5.87
N GLU A 403 14.92 -19.01 -5.68
CA GLU A 403 15.12 -19.93 -4.57
C GLU A 403 16.52 -20.56 -4.62
N SER A 404 16.94 -21.02 -5.81
CA SER A 404 18.28 -21.60 -5.99
C SER A 404 19.37 -20.57 -5.71
N TYR A 405 19.23 -19.34 -6.24
CA TYR A 405 20.25 -18.30 -6.03
C TYR A 405 20.36 -17.89 -4.55
N TYR A 406 19.23 -17.61 -3.89
CA TYR A 406 19.23 -17.20 -2.49
C TYR A 406 19.58 -18.32 -1.50
N SER A 407 19.56 -19.60 -1.95
CA SER A 407 20.09 -20.69 -1.13
C SER A 407 21.62 -20.67 -1.04
N HIS A 408 22.32 -20.00 -1.97
CA HIS A 408 23.79 -19.92 -2.03
C HIS A 408 24.36 -18.58 -1.55
N ILE A 409 23.53 -17.53 -1.36
CA ILE A 409 24.00 -16.18 -1.03
C ILE A 409 23.57 -15.74 0.37
N SER A 410 24.43 -15.02 1.07
CA SER A 410 24.16 -14.36 2.35
C SER A 410 24.63 -12.92 2.31
N VAL A 411 23.86 -12.00 2.90
CA VAL A 411 24.16 -10.57 2.88
C VAL A 411 24.07 -9.99 4.28
N VAL A 412 25.12 -9.33 4.72
CA VAL A 412 25.16 -8.53 5.94
C VAL A 412 25.34 -7.07 5.54
N SER A 413 24.30 -6.27 5.73
CA SER A 413 24.34 -4.84 5.43
C SER A 413 24.45 -4.00 6.69
N TYR A 414 24.84 -2.72 6.54
CA TYR A 414 24.87 -1.73 7.61
C TYR A 414 23.59 -1.67 8.44
N ASN A 415 22.44 -1.70 7.78
CA ASN A 415 21.10 -1.65 8.39
C ASN A 415 20.41 -3.01 8.43
N THR A 416 21.11 -4.07 8.83
CA THR A 416 20.48 -5.38 8.97
C THR A 416 19.34 -5.33 9.98
N TYR A 417 18.18 -5.83 9.58
CA TYR A 417 16.99 -5.92 10.41
C TYR A 417 17.05 -7.18 11.29
N ILE A 418 16.82 -7.03 12.58
CA ILE A 418 16.63 -8.15 13.52
C ILE A 418 15.15 -8.15 13.90
N PHE A 419 14.50 -9.30 13.79
CA PHE A 419 13.08 -9.43 14.06
C PHE A 419 12.77 -9.34 15.56
N ASN A 420 11.60 -8.78 15.89
CA ASN A 420 11.08 -8.70 17.26
C ASN A 420 10.61 -10.09 17.73
N GLU A 421 11.58 -10.96 17.94
CA GLU A 421 11.46 -12.35 18.31
C GLU A 421 12.60 -12.72 19.27
N THR A 422 12.64 -13.97 19.76
CA THR A 422 13.80 -14.44 20.54
C THR A 422 15.06 -14.52 19.66
N ILE A 423 16.23 -14.49 20.29
CA ILE A 423 17.50 -14.69 19.59
C ILE A 423 17.47 -16.02 18.84
N ARG A 424 17.03 -17.10 19.48
CA ARG A 424 16.87 -18.43 18.86
C ARG A 424 16.03 -18.35 17.59
N GLN A 425 14.86 -17.73 17.63
CA GLN A 425 13.97 -17.60 16.48
C GLN A 425 14.60 -16.81 15.34
N ASN A 426 15.38 -15.76 15.64
CA ASN A 426 16.11 -15.05 14.62
C ASN A 426 17.15 -15.93 13.89
N PHE A 427 17.84 -16.85 14.61
CA PHE A 427 18.74 -17.81 13.99
C PHE A 427 17.99 -18.85 13.14
N MET A 428 16.82 -19.30 13.58
CA MET A 428 15.98 -20.23 12.83
C MET A 428 15.49 -19.67 11.48
N LEU A 429 15.44 -18.34 11.31
CA LEU A 429 15.14 -17.71 10.02
C LEU A 429 16.26 -17.93 8.98
N ALA A 430 17.51 -18.07 9.43
CA ALA A 430 18.65 -18.25 8.56
C ALA A 430 18.94 -19.74 8.24
N LYS A 431 18.61 -20.63 9.17
CA LYS A 431 18.82 -22.08 9.01
C LYS A 431 17.76 -22.86 9.80
N ASP A 432 16.95 -23.64 9.08
CA ASP A 432 16.03 -24.58 9.68
C ASP A 432 16.79 -25.61 10.55
N ASN A 433 16.26 -25.95 11.72
CA ASN A 433 16.85 -26.92 12.65
C ASN A 433 18.27 -26.60 13.13
N VAL A 434 18.60 -25.30 13.27
CA VAL A 434 19.87 -24.85 13.86
C VAL A 434 19.97 -25.35 15.31
N THR A 435 21.12 -25.92 15.71
CA THR A 435 21.35 -26.37 17.09
C THR A 435 21.87 -25.23 17.98
N ASP A 436 21.68 -25.37 19.29
CA ASP A 436 22.18 -24.38 20.25
C ASP A 436 23.72 -24.28 20.19
N GLU A 437 24.43 -25.40 19.95
CA GLU A 437 25.88 -25.44 19.79
C GLU A 437 26.32 -24.63 18.57
N GLU A 438 25.62 -24.72 17.45
CA GLU A 438 25.91 -23.93 16.25
C GLU A 438 25.72 -22.45 16.52
N ILE A 439 24.59 -22.07 17.21
CA ILE A 439 24.34 -20.69 17.59
C ILE A 439 25.44 -20.16 18.52
N TYR A 440 25.79 -20.92 19.56
CA TYR A 440 26.83 -20.50 20.51
C TYR A 440 28.21 -20.40 19.83
N SER A 441 28.53 -21.29 18.88
CA SER A 441 29.75 -21.20 18.10
C SER A 441 29.78 -19.90 17.28
N ALA A 442 28.69 -19.55 16.60
CA ALA A 442 28.61 -18.33 15.83
C ALA A 442 28.70 -17.07 16.71
N LEU A 443 28.02 -17.06 17.87
CA LEU A 443 28.10 -15.96 18.84
C LEU A 443 29.52 -15.74 19.37
N LYS A 444 30.30 -16.82 19.59
CA LYS A 444 31.73 -16.74 19.97
C LYS A 444 32.59 -16.13 18.86
N LYS A 445 32.36 -16.50 17.60
CA LYS A 445 33.09 -15.93 16.46
C LYS A 445 32.92 -14.41 16.34
N VAL A 446 31.79 -13.85 16.81
CA VAL A 446 31.52 -12.40 16.74
C VAL A 446 31.68 -11.70 18.08
N ASN A 447 32.29 -12.34 19.07
CA ASN A 447 32.50 -11.79 20.44
C ASN A 447 31.19 -11.29 21.09
N LEU A 448 30.12 -12.09 21.00
CA LEU A 448 28.78 -11.74 21.55
C LEU A 448 28.24 -12.80 22.52
N TYR A 449 28.96 -13.94 22.69
CA TYR A 449 28.49 -15.09 23.47
C TYR A 449 28.23 -14.71 24.93
N ASP A 450 29.22 -14.15 25.63
CA ASP A 450 29.14 -13.84 27.06
C ASP A 450 28.00 -12.85 27.33
N PHE A 451 27.91 -11.81 26.49
CA PHE A 451 26.80 -10.83 26.58
C PHE A 451 25.42 -11.48 26.46
N ILE A 452 25.23 -12.43 25.54
CA ILE A 452 23.94 -13.10 25.37
C ILE A 452 23.62 -13.99 26.57
N ILE A 453 24.59 -14.77 27.05
CA ILE A 453 24.40 -15.65 28.23
C ILE A 453 24.03 -14.85 29.46
N ASP A 454 24.75 -13.77 29.76
CA ASP A 454 24.54 -12.92 30.93
C ASP A 454 23.21 -12.15 30.90
N ASN A 455 22.61 -12.01 29.72
CA ASN A 455 21.40 -11.21 29.50
C ASN A 455 20.15 -12.03 29.13
N GLY A 456 20.07 -13.30 29.51
CA GLY A 456 18.87 -14.12 29.33
C GLY A 456 18.99 -15.22 28.27
N GLY A 457 20.21 -15.45 27.71
CA GLY A 457 20.48 -16.55 26.79
C GLY A 457 19.74 -16.41 25.45
N LEU A 458 19.55 -17.55 24.80
CA LEU A 458 18.92 -17.61 23.47
C LEU A 458 17.42 -17.28 23.48
N ASP A 459 16.76 -17.32 24.62
CA ASP A 459 15.33 -17.02 24.77
C ASP A 459 15.06 -15.52 25.06
N LYS A 460 16.13 -14.70 25.14
CA LYS A 460 16.01 -13.24 25.20
C LYS A 460 15.28 -12.72 23.96
N VAL A 461 14.21 -11.97 24.18
CA VAL A 461 13.44 -11.30 23.12
C VAL A 461 14.15 -10.02 22.70
N ILE A 462 14.36 -9.85 21.42
CA ILE A 462 14.80 -8.59 20.82
C ILE A 462 13.57 -7.73 20.60
N THR A 463 13.61 -6.48 21.10
CA THR A 463 12.50 -5.53 20.93
C THR A 463 12.52 -4.88 19.55
N GLU A 464 11.46 -4.15 19.23
CA GLU A 464 11.32 -3.41 17.98
C GLU A 464 12.59 -2.56 17.70
N ASP A 465 13.08 -2.59 16.48
CA ASP A 465 14.33 -1.97 16.02
C ASP A 465 15.58 -2.38 16.81
N ALA A 466 15.52 -3.47 17.58
CA ALA A 466 16.57 -3.93 18.45
C ALA A 466 17.00 -2.89 19.51
N ALA A 467 16.03 -2.09 20.03
CA ALA A 467 16.28 -0.99 20.96
C ALA A 467 16.86 -1.45 22.32
N ASN A 468 16.76 -2.74 22.65
CA ASN A 468 17.30 -3.33 23.89
C ASN A 468 18.74 -3.88 23.78
N ILE A 469 19.41 -3.63 22.66
CA ILE A 469 20.85 -3.94 22.44
C ILE A 469 21.53 -2.75 21.77
N SER A 470 22.86 -2.63 21.93
CA SER A 470 23.61 -1.55 21.27
C SER A 470 23.73 -1.77 19.76
N GLY A 471 24.00 -0.70 18.98
CA GLY A 471 24.19 -0.79 17.54
C GLY A 471 25.28 -1.79 17.13
N GLY A 472 26.41 -1.82 17.83
CA GLY A 472 27.46 -2.80 17.61
C GLY A 472 27.04 -4.23 17.96
N GLN A 473 26.25 -4.42 19.03
CA GLN A 473 25.68 -5.74 19.37
C GLN A 473 24.67 -6.20 18.31
N LYS A 474 23.83 -5.30 17.82
CA LYS A 474 22.88 -5.57 16.73
C LYS A 474 23.62 -6.06 15.47
N GLN A 475 24.68 -5.38 15.11
CA GLN A 475 25.46 -5.69 13.91
C GLN A 475 26.22 -7.03 14.06
N ARG A 476 26.82 -7.29 15.24
CA ARG A 476 27.44 -8.58 15.55
C ARG A 476 26.43 -9.73 15.57
N LEU A 477 25.23 -9.50 16.10
CA LEU A 477 24.16 -10.51 16.08
C LEU A 477 23.72 -10.83 14.65
N ALA A 478 23.54 -9.81 13.80
CA ALA A 478 23.24 -9.99 12.39
C ALA A 478 24.32 -10.81 11.67
N LEU A 479 25.58 -10.51 11.95
CA LEU A 479 26.71 -11.28 11.39
C LEU A 479 26.69 -12.74 11.86
N ALA A 480 26.46 -13.00 13.16
CA ALA A 480 26.36 -14.36 13.68
C ALA A 480 25.25 -15.18 13.02
N ILE A 481 24.06 -14.56 12.83
CA ILE A 481 22.91 -15.18 12.13
C ILE A 481 23.31 -15.57 10.70
N ASN A 482 23.99 -14.68 9.98
CA ASN A 482 24.42 -14.95 8.61
C ASN A 482 25.52 -16.03 8.53
N LEU A 483 26.45 -16.11 9.51
CA LEU A 483 27.49 -17.14 9.55
C LEU A 483 26.89 -18.55 9.77
N VAL A 484 25.80 -18.69 10.53
CA VAL A 484 25.12 -19.97 10.75
C VAL A 484 24.40 -20.45 9.47
N ALA A 485 24.03 -19.55 8.58
CA ALA A 485 23.37 -19.90 7.32
C ALA A 485 24.23 -20.77 6.39
N ASP A 486 25.58 -20.80 6.60
CA ASP A 486 26.58 -21.60 5.87
C ASP A 486 26.35 -21.56 4.34
N LYS A 487 26.36 -20.37 3.78
CA LYS A 487 26.21 -20.13 2.34
C LYS A 487 27.56 -20.22 1.62
N ASP A 488 27.51 -20.20 0.29
CA ASP A 488 28.71 -20.26 -0.55
C ASP A 488 29.26 -18.89 -0.91
N ILE A 489 28.35 -17.87 -0.98
CA ILE A 489 28.67 -16.50 -1.34
C ILE A 489 28.25 -15.59 -0.19
N TYR A 490 29.16 -14.77 0.31
CA TYR A 490 28.91 -13.80 1.36
C TYR A 490 29.15 -12.37 0.85
N ILE A 491 28.21 -11.48 1.07
CA ILE A 491 28.34 -10.04 0.80
C ILE A 491 28.29 -9.29 2.12
N PHE A 492 29.35 -8.55 2.43
CA PHE A 492 29.46 -7.68 3.59
C PHE A 492 29.43 -6.23 3.14
N ASP A 493 28.29 -5.56 3.30
CA ASP A 493 28.11 -4.16 2.93
C ASP A 493 28.21 -3.29 4.17
N GLU A 494 29.41 -2.72 4.41
CA GLU A 494 29.73 -1.90 5.59
C GLU A 494 29.42 -2.60 6.92
N ALA A 495 29.55 -3.91 6.96
CA ALA A 495 29.11 -4.74 8.07
C ALA A 495 29.83 -4.47 9.42
N THR A 496 30.92 -3.70 9.42
CA THR A 496 31.73 -3.40 10.63
C THR A 496 31.74 -1.92 11.03
N SER A 497 30.97 -1.05 10.36
CA SER A 497 31.07 0.40 10.52
C SER A 497 30.69 0.95 11.91
N ASN A 498 29.84 0.24 12.67
CA ASN A 498 29.39 0.63 14.01
C ASN A 498 29.93 -0.25 15.14
N ILE A 499 31.01 -0.97 14.87
CA ILE A 499 31.60 -1.91 15.82
C ILE A 499 32.87 -1.29 16.43
N ASP A 500 33.14 -1.59 17.68
CA ASP A 500 34.36 -1.21 18.37
C ASP A 500 35.61 -1.84 17.72
N ILE A 501 36.76 -1.18 17.77
CA ILE A 501 37.98 -1.56 17.05
C ILE A 501 38.42 -3.00 17.39
N GLU A 502 38.30 -3.40 18.65
CA GLU A 502 38.68 -4.74 19.10
C GLU A 502 37.80 -5.83 18.49
N SER A 503 36.48 -5.63 18.53
CA SER A 503 35.51 -6.54 17.91
C SER A 503 35.60 -6.53 16.38
N GLU A 504 35.89 -5.38 15.77
CA GLU A 504 36.09 -5.27 14.33
C GLU A 504 37.26 -6.14 13.85
N ALA A 505 38.41 -6.11 14.56
CA ALA A 505 39.57 -6.93 14.23
C ALA A 505 39.23 -8.43 14.29
N ILE A 506 38.49 -8.87 15.31
CA ILE A 506 38.06 -10.27 15.45
C ILE A 506 37.14 -10.66 14.27
N ILE A 507 36.19 -9.81 13.90
CA ILE A 507 35.25 -10.07 12.82
C ILE A 507 35.99 -10.14 11.49
N MET A 508 36.86 -9.18 11.19
CA MET A 508 37.62 -9.19 9.94
C MET A 508 38.52 -10.41 9.80
N ASN A 509 39.09 -10.89 10.91
CA ASN A 509 39.83 -12.16 10.89
C ASN A 509 38.93 -13.36 10.58
N ASN A 510 37.71 -13.42 11.15
CA ASN A 510 36.74 -14.48 10.83
C ASN A 510 36.27 -14.41 9.36
N ILE A 511 36.07 -13.20 8.81
CA ILE A 511 35.72 -13.00 7.40
C ILE A 511 36.86 -13.50 6.50
N LYS A 512 38.10 -13.23 6.88
CA LYS A 512 39.28 -13.71 6.17
C LYS A 512 39.41 -15.24 6.24
N GLU A 513 39.16 -15.87 7.38
CA GLU A 513 39.12 -17.33 7.46
C GLU A 513 37.99 -17.93 6.61
N LEU A 514 36.83 -17.31 6.61
CA LEU A 514 35.68 -17.70 5.78
C LEU A 514 36.03 -17.65 4.28
N SER A 515 36.80 -16.65 3.85
CA SER A 515 37.16 -16.48 2.45
C SER A 515 38.06 -17.57 1.89
N LYS A 516 38.71 -18.35 2.75
CA LYS A 516 39.52 -19.50 2.28
C LYS A 516 38.70 -20.60 1.62
N GLU A 517 37.43 -20.71 2.01
CA GLU A 517 36.50 -21.77 1.55
C GLU A 517 35.30 -21.22 0.77
N LYS A 518 34.97 -19.95 0.94
CA LYS A 518 33.77 -19.30 0.41
C LYS A 518 34.14 -18.09 -0.45
N SER A 519 33.24 -17.71 -1.34
CA SER A 519 33.32 -16.43 -2.07
C SER A 519 32.88 -15.28 -1.17
N VAL A 520 33.75 -14.32 -0.91
CA VAL A 520 33.50 -13.20 0.00
C VAL A 520 33.68 -11.88 -0.74
N ILE A 521 32.61 -11.06 -0.74
CA ILE A 521 32.60 -9.72 -1.31
C ILE A 521 32.46 -8.74 -0.15
N VAL A 522 33.38 -7.81 0.00
CA VAL A 522 33.42 -6.82 1.08
C VAL A 522 33.31 -5.41 0.49
N ILE A 523 32.31 -4.64 0.92
CA ILE A 523 32.29 -3.19 0.75
C ILE A 523 32.66 -2.55 2.07
N SER A 524 33.72 -1.73 2.06
CA SER A 524 34.13 -1.01 3.26
C SER A 524 34.52 0.42 2.94
N HIS A 525 34.12 1.32 3.82
CA HIS A 525 34.64 2.68 3.83
C HIS A 525 36.00 2.78 4.56
N ARG A 526 36.35 1.77 5.36
CA ARG A 526 37.68 1.66 6.02
C ARG A 526 38.60 0.81 5.17
N LEU A 527 39.53 1.46 4.50
CA LEU A 527 40.44 0.77 3.60
C LEU A 527 41.43 -0.17 4.33
N ALA A 528 41.67 0.06 5.62
CA ALA A 528 42.44 -0.85 6.45
C ALA A 528 41.86 -2.29 6.49
N ASN A 529 40.53 -2.42 6.37
CA ASN A 529 39.85 -3.73 6.40
C ASN A 529 40.00 -4.54 5.12
N VAL A 530 40.36 -3.90 4.01
CA VAL A 530 40.42 -4.54 2.70
C VAL A 530 41.86 -4.78 2.20
N ILE A 531 42.90 -4.43 2.99
CA ILE A 531 44.31 -4.65 2.64
C ILE A 531 44.59 -6.12 2.34
N ALA A 532 43.92 -7.02 3.06
CA ALA A 532 44.11 -8.46 2.92
C ALA A 532 43.23 -9.10 1.83
N ALA A 533 42.51 -8.31 1.05
CA ALA A 533 41.70 -8.82 -0.05
C ALA A 533 42.58 -9.31 -1.21
N ASP A 534 42.17 -10.41 -1.83
CA ASP A 534 42.84 -11.00 -2.98
C ASP A 534 42.73 -10.10 -4.21
N THR A 535 41.61 -9.40 -4.34
CA THR A 535 41.38 -8.41 -5.38
C THR A 535 40.57 -7.25 -4.83
N ILE A 536 40.99 -6.02 -5.12
CA ILE A 536 40.28 -4.78 -4.79
C ILE A 536 39.86 -4.12 -6.09
N TYR A 537 38.58 -3.76 -6.19
CA TYR A 537 38.02 -2.96 -7.27
C TYR A 537 37.78 -1.54 -6.78
N TYR A 538 38.48 -0.56 -7.36
CA TYR A 538 38.28 0.85 -7.08
C TYR A 538 37.27 1.44 -8.08
N ILE A 539 36.13 1.92 -7.56
CA ILE A 539 35.05 2.52 -8.35
C ILE A 539 35.06 4.04 -8.16
N GLU A 540 35.11 4.76 -9.26
CA GLU A 540 35.02 6.20 -9.34
C GLU A 540 34.08 6.59 -10.48
N ASP A 541 33.14 7.51 -10.23
CA ASP A 541 32.14 7.99 -11.20
C ASP A 541 31.36 6.89 -11.95
N GLY A 542 31.14 5.75 -11.29
CA GLY A 542 30.40 4.61 -11.84
C GLY A 542 31.24 3.66 -12.70
N GLU A 543 32.54 3.88 -12.83
CA GLU A 543 33.47 3.03 -13.58
C GLU A 543 34.46 2.32 -12.64
N VAL A 544 34.83 1.08 -12.98
CA VAL A 544 35.96 0.41 -12.33
C VAL A 544 37.24 0.96 -12.93
N LYS A 545 37.87 1.88 -12.21
CA LYS A 545 39.12 2.55 -12.69
C LYS A 545 40.35 1.72 -12.49
N GLU A 546 40.45 1.03 -11.34
CA GLU A 546 41.60 0.26 -10.94
C GLU A 546 41.15 -1.08 -10.32
N HIS A 547 41.92 -2.14 -10.53
CA HIS A 547 41.73 -3.41 -9.83
C HIS A 547 43.05 -4.13 -9.65
N GLY A 548 43.20 -4.86 -8.56
CA GLY A 548 44.40 -5.61 -8.21
C GLY A 548 44.53 -5.82 -6.71
N THR A 549 45.66 -6.32 -6.24
CA THR A 549 45.99 -6.40 -4.81
C THR A 549 46.28 -5.02 -4.23
N HIS A 550 46.23 -4.89 -2.91
CA HIS A 550 46.59 -3.64 -2.23
C HIS A 550 47.97 -3.12 -2.67
N ASN A 551 48.99 -4.00 -2.72
CA ASN A 551 50.35 -3.59 -3.08
C ASN A 551 50.47 -3.11 -4.54
N GLU A 552 49.76 -3.77 -5.46
CA GLU A 552 49.75 -3.36 -6.88
C GLU A 552 49.10 -1.98 -7.01
N LEU A 553 47.92 -1.77 -6.40
CA LEU A 553 47.22 -0.49 -6.47
C LEU A 553 47.96 0.67 -5.78
N MET A 554 48.65 0.39 -4.68
CA MET A 554 49.52 1.39 -4.03
C MET A 554 50.70 1.80 -4.92
N ASN A 555 51.27 0.86 -5.68
CA ASN A 555 52.37 1.14 -6.60
C ASN A 555 51.97 1.90 -7.87
N MET A 556 50.66 1.87 -8.23
CA MET A 556 50.13 2.66 -9.35
C MET A 556 50.08 4.18 -9.03
N HIS A 557 50.04 4.55 -7.75
CA HIS A 557 49.95 5.93 -7.27
C HIS A 557 48.74 6.71 -7.81
N GLU A 558 47.66 6.02 -8.18
CA GLU A 558 46.42 6.58 -8.76
C GLU A 558 45.32 6.80 -7.70
N GLY A 559 44.06 6.62 -8.05
CA GLY A 559 42.88 6.96 -7.22
C GLY A 559 42.83 6.18 -5.91
N TYR A 560 43.06 4.86 -5.96
CA TYR A 560 43.09 4.02 -4.75
C TYR A 560 44.18 4.45 -3.79
N ALA A 561 45.41 4.64 -4.28
CA ALA A 561 46.55 5.03 -3.44
C ALA A 561 46.32 6.40 -2.78
N LYS A 562 45.74 7.34 -3.50
CA LYS A 562 45.36 8.66 -2.96
C LYS A 562 44.30 8.52 -1.86
N LEU A 563 43.24 7.76 -2.11
CA LEU A 563 42.15 7.53 -1.16
C LEU A 563 42.70 6.87 0.13
N TYR A 564 43.51 5.83 0.00
CA TYR A 564 44.11 5.13 1.13
C TYR A 564 45.05 6.05 1.95
N THR A 565 45.95 6.78 1.27
CA THR A 565 46.89 7.70 1.94
C THR A 565 46.17 8.82 2.67
N THR A 566 45.09 9.35 2.08
CA THR A 566 44.27 10.40 2.70
C THR A 566 43.59 9.88 3.95
N GLN A 567 42.97 8.70 3.88
CA GLN A 567 42.30 8.08 5.02
C GLN A 567 43.29 7.77 6.15
N LYS A 568 44.44 7.16 5.82
CA LYS A 568 45.47 6.86 6.79
C LYS A 568 46.00 8.08 7.52
N LYS A 569 46.24 9.20 6.82
CA LYS A 569 46.65 10.47 7.42
C LYS A 569 45.61 11.02 8.38
N LEU A 570 44.32 10.89 8.05
CA LEU A 570 43.22 11.32 8.93
C LEU A 570 43.18 10.47 10.21
N GLU A 571 43.35 9.16 10.10
CA GLU A 571 43.38 8.23 11.24
C GLU A 571 44.59 8.47 12.15
N GLU A 572 45.79 8.66 11.59
CA GLU A 572 47.01 9.00 12.32
C GLU A 572 46.92 10.39 13.01
N GLY A 573 46.37 11.40 12.33
CA GLY A 573 46.20 12.73 12.91
C GLY A 573 45.22 12.78 14.08
N TYR A 574 44.21 11.91 14.12
CA TYR A 574 43.34 11.74 15.28
C TYR A 574 44.06 11.05 16.46
N THR A 575 45.00 10.15 16.22
CA THR A 575 45.75 9.44 17.28
C THR A 575 46.73 10.39 17.99
N GLU A 576 47.37 11.31 17.28
CA GLU A 576 48.26 12.34 17.85
C GLU A 576 47.54 13.38 18.71
N VAL A 577 46.25 13.63 18.51
CA VAL A 577 45.47 14.61 19.29
C VAL A 577 44.92 14.01 20.59
N ILE A 578 44.86 12.67 20.72
CA ILE A 578 44.36 11.95 21.90
C ILE A 578 45.51 11.45 22.80
N ALA A 579 46.75 11.42 22.34
CA ALA A 579 47.95 11.09 23.09
C ALA A 579 48.58 12.33 23.71
#